data_0587a313450df38be4317a5a96c4055c
#
_entry.id   0587a313450df38be4317a5a96c4055c
#
_cell.length_a   1.000
_cell.length_b   1.000
_cell.length_c   1.000
_cell.angle_alpha   90.00
_cell.angle_beta   90.00
_cell.angle_gamma   90.00
#
_symmetry.space_group_name_H-M   'P 1'
#
loop_
_entity.id
_entity.type
_entity.pdbx_description
1 polymer ?
#
loop_
_entity_poly.entity_id
_entity_poly.type
_entity_poly.pdbx_seq_one_letter_code
_entity_poly.pdbx_strand_id
1 'polypeptide(L)'
;MRNVFGAPVLVASLVCASATCPELGCVSVPSDGMQPALATHVLDWRDEVIYQLITDRFADGDVNNDFTVEPGSLGKYQGGDWKGIEDHLDYLQALGVTTLWISPIVQNVDSDANIDAYHGYWQQDLTKLNPHMGDLASLRSMIAHAHDLGLKIVLDIVCNHMGQVFFYDINKNGQPDDYVNGSGGPGDPVVQVSEYDPPWAPGGVLSFSQEGSSGRAPIIFLNNPTINRMAGQPGILSTVGAYHGMGHILDFNDVTQRTLGDFTGGLKDLATELPEVRATLVDSFAKWVEKLDLDGYRIDTVKHVESSFWPVFANATRQRLAAEGKTNFLMFGEAFDGNDQLLGSFTQNDALDSVFYFSQAFQVYDGVFENASVGGQSGTDQIEGLWNQRIMNYATTVIPGGIGVPPSKALVNFIDNHDVPRFLFASNGDTDALHNALTLLLTEDGIPDIYYGTEQDFSGGNDPGNREILWLSNFNAQGDTFQHIAKLTGIRKASIALRRGDTTVRWSTPHVGTEIDAGIFAFERTGGDAPAPGYALVVLNTNPHQASSTTDGTNPMKVSVPPGTTTLTDVLD
;
A
#
# COMPACT_ATOMS: atom_id res chain seq x y z
N MET A 1 13.80 -53.11 60.18
CA MET A 1 14.58 -51.86 60.30
C MET A 1 15.13 -51.46 58.95
N ARG A 2 14.56 -50.46 58.34
CA ARG A 2 15.18 -49.50 57.42
C ARG A 2 14.05 -48.60 56.88
N ASN A 3 14.05 -47.38 57.36
CA ASN A 3 13.20 -46.31 56.94
C ASN A 3 13.54 -45.93 55.51
N VAL A 4 12.52 -45.72 54.66
CA VAL A 4 12.66 -45.03 53.37
C VAL A 4 11.85 -43.76 53.47
N PHE A 5 12.56 -42.65 53.49
CA PHE A 5 11.99 -41.31 53.45
C PHE A 5 11.46 -41.01 52.06
N GLY A 6 10.19 -40.69 51.93
CA GLY A 6 9.60 -40.07 50.72
C GLY A 6 9.90 -38.58 50.72
N ALA A 7 10.45 -38.08 49.59
CA ALA A 7 10.62 -36.66 49.32
C ALA A 7 9.31 -36.06 48.83
N PRO A 8 8.94 -34.84 49.26
CA PRO A 8 7.77 -34.16 48.73
C PRO A 8 8.05 -33.60 47.34
N VAL A 9 7.14 -33.88 46.39
CA VAL A 9 7.09 -33.26 45.08
C VAL A 9 6.61 -31.82 45.26
N LEU A 10 7.48 -30.88 45.02
CA LEU A 10 7.11 -29.46 44.96
C LEU A 10 6.43 -29.18 43.60
N VAL A 11 5.13 -28.96 43.61
CA VAL A 11 4.38 -28.43 42.46
C VAL A 11 4.65 -26.94 42.44
N ALA A 12 5.53 -26.51 41.53
CA ALA A 12 5.71 -25.09 41.26
C ALA A 12 4.51 -24.62 40.41
N SER A 13 3.60 -23.88 41.04
CA SER A 13 2.58 -23.11 40.33
C SER A 13 3.27 -22.00 39.55
N LEU A 14 3.29 -22.09 38.22
CA LEU A 14 3.65 -20.98 37.37
C LEU A 14 2.56 -19.91 37.53
N VAL A 15 2.84 -18.89 38.32
CA VAL A 15 2.07 -17.65 38.29
C VAL A 15 2.48 -16.93 37.02
N CYS A 16 1.60 -16.92 36.01
CA CYS A 16 1.71 -15.97 34.91
C CYS A 16 1.68 -14.58 35.52
N ALA A 17 2.84 -13.94 35.61
CA ALA A 17 2.92 -12.52 35.85
C ALA A 17 2.30 -11.83 34.63
N SER A 18 1.09 -11.30 34.76
CA SER A 18 0.54 -10.32 33.85
C SER A 18 1.56 -9.18 33.77
N ALA A 19 2.18 -9.02 32.60
CA ALA A 19 3.01 -7.87 32.32
C ALA A 19 2.15 -6.62 32.51
N THR A 20 2.39 -5.91 33.61
CA THR A 20 1.82 -4.59 33.78
C THR A 20 2.44 -3.69 32.72
N CYS A 21 1.63 -3.25 31.75
CA CYS A 21 1.98 -2.12 30.89
C CYS A 21 2.44 -0.96 31.79
N PRO A 22 3.56 -0.31 31.49
CA PRO A 22 3.85 0.97 32.14
C PRO A 22 2.70 1.93 31.84
N GLU A 23 2.42 2.87 32.73
CA GLU A 23 1.28 3.81 32.78
C GLU A 23 1.22 4.84 31.61
N LEU A 24 1.65 4.48 30.44
CA LEU A 24 1.36 5.16 29.17
C LEU A 24 0.11 4.47 28.63
N GLY A 25 -1.00 5.21 28.62
CA GLY A 25 -2.36 4.72 28.45
C GLY A 25 -2.52 3.62 27.40
N CYS A 26 -2.92 2.43 27.86
CA CYS A 26 -3.23 1.31 26.97
C CYS A 26 -4.26 1.75 25.93
N VAL A 27 -3.91 1.65 24.65
CA VAL A 27 -4.85 1.88 23.54
C VAL A 27 -5.97 0.84 23.63
N SER A 28 -7.22 1.25 23.52
CA SER A 28 -8.39 0.37 23.53
C SER A 28 -9.16 0.53 22.22
N VAL A 29 -9.28 -0.53 21.45
CA VAL A 29 -10.14 -0.60 20.26
C VAL A 29 -11.49 -1.24 20.60
N PRO A 30 -12.54 -1.08 19.77
CA PRO A 30 -13.85 -1.69 20.00
C PRO A 30 -13.75 -3.19 20.29
N SER A 31 -14.59 -3.67 21.20
CA SER A 31 -14.62 -5.09 21.57
C SER A 31 -16.06 -5.56 21.71
N ASP A 32 -16.38 -6.63 21.00
CA ASP A 32 -17.62 -7.39 21.11
C ASP A 32 -17.48 -8.64 22.02
N GLY A 33 -16.34 -8.71 22.74
CA GLY A 33 -16.02 -9.88 23.59
C GLY A 33 -15.44 -11.07 22.83
N MET A 34 -15.39 -11.03 21.49
CA MET A 34 -14.72 -12.03 20.67
C MET A 34 -13.29 -11.57 20.33
N GLN A 35 -12.37 -12.52 20.30
CA GLN A 35 -11.02 -12.32 19.82
C GLN A 35 -10.64 -13.53 18.96
N PRO A 36 -10.34 -13.34 17.67
CA PRO A 36 -9.90 -14.43 16.82
C PRO A 36 -8.57 -14.99 17.36
N ALA A 37 -8.34 -16.27 17.14
CA ALA A 37 -7.00 -16.82 17.32
C ALA A 37 -6.16 -16.33 16.16
N LEU A 38 -5.03 -15.69 16.45
CA LEU A 38 -4.11 -15.28 15.40
C LEU A 38 -3.49 -16.49 14.71
N ALA A 39 -3.48 -16.47 13.38
CA ALA A 39 -2.91 -17.53 12.56
C ALA A 39 -1.97 -16.95 11.48
N THR A 40 -0.98 -17.73 11.08
CA THR A 40 -0.14 -17.41 9.93
C THR A 40 -0.77 -18.04 8.69
N HIS A 41 -1.37 -17.24 7.83
CA HIS A 41 -2.09 -17.70 6.63
C HIS A 41 -1.19 -17.80 5.39
N VAL A 42 0.00 -17.17 5.41
CA VAL A 42 0.94 -17.13 4.28
C VAL A 42 2.13 -18.04 4.56
N LEU A 43 2.49 -18.88 3.59
CA LEU A 43 3.71 -19.68 3.63
C LEU A 43 4.89 -18.94 2.99
N ASP A 44 4.64 -18.28 1.88
CA ASP A 44 5.65 -17.51 1.14
C ASP A 44 4.92 -16.41 0.36
N TRP A 45 5.22 -15.16 0.65
CA TRP A 45 4.57 -14.01 0.03
C TRP A 45 4.77 -13.91 -1.47
N ARG A 46 5.81 -14.54 -2.03
CA ARG A 46 6.01 -14.61 -3.49
C ARG A 46 4.95 -15.47 -4.20
N ASP A 47 4.20 -16.29 -3.46
CA ASP A 47 3.08 -17.07 -4.01
C ASP A 47 1.82 -16.25 -4.17
N GLU A 48 1.73 -15.11 -3.46
CA GLU A 48 0.55 -14.27 -3.41
C GLU A 48 0.46 -13.35 -4.62
N VAL A 49 -0.77 -12.95 -4.93
CA VAL A 49 -1.14 -11.90 -5.89
C VAL A 49 -2.04 -10.94 -5.13
N ILE A 50 -1.57 -9.72 -4.94
CA ILE A 50 -2.30 -8.68 -4.22
C ILE A 50 -3.34 -8.05 -5.17
N TYR A 51 -4.47 -7.67 -4.63
CA TYR A 51 -5.49 -6.83 -5.26
C TYR A 51 -5.75 -5.64 -4.37
N GLN A 52 -5.30 -4.48 -4.82
CA GLN A 52 -5.47 -3.22 -4.12
C GLN A 52 -6.87 -2.65 -4.38
N LEU A 53 -7.59 -2.31 -3.33
CA LEU A 53 -8.90 -1.69 -3.48
C LEU A 53 -9.13 -0.52 -2.51
N ILE A 54 -9.93 0.46 -2.96
CA ILE A 54 -10.54 1.49 -2.11
C ILE A 54 -11.93 0.98 -1.72
N THR A 55 -12.15 0.77 -0.42
CA THR A 55 -13.39 0.18 0.11
C THR A 55 -14.63 0.90 -0.42
N ASP A 56 -14.66 2.23 -0.35
CA ASP A 56 -15.76 3.08 -0.83
C ASP A 56 -16.08 2.93 -2.33
N ARG A 57 -15.15 2.39 -3.12
CA ARG A 57 -15.27 2.32 -4.59
C ARG A 57 -15.50 0.90 -5.11
N PHE A 58 -15.39 -0.09 -4.24
CA PHE A 58 -15.44 -1.48 -4.65
C PHE A 58 -16.88 -2.00 -4.83
N ALA A 59 -17.69 -1.99 -3.79
CA ALA A 59 -19.10 -2.39 -3.81
C ALA A 59 -19.85 -1.84 -2.60
N ASP A 60 -21.08 -1.37 -2.82
CA ASP A 60 -22.06 -1.04 -1.78
C ASP A 60 -22.84 -2.31 -1.40
N GLY A 61 -22.72 -2.74 -0.15
CA GLY A 61 -23.37 -3.94 0.39
C GLY A 61 -24.39 -3.66 1.49
N ASP A 62 -24.32 -2.49 2.15
CA ASP A 62 -25.23 -2.09 3.22
C ASP A 62 -25.62 -0.61 3.14
N VAL A 63 -26.69 -0.31 2.47
CA VAL A 63 -27.24 1.05 2.32
C VAL A 63 -27.56 1.78 3.65
N ASN A 64 -27.48 1.10 4.80
CA ASN A 64 -27.72 1.76 6.09
C ASN A 64 -26.50 2.55 6.59
N ASN A 65 -25.32 2.37 6.01
CA ASN A 65 -24.14 3.19 6.29
C ASN A 65 -23.88 4.30 5.26
N ASP A 66 -24.79 4.50 4.30
CA ASP A 66 -24.75 5.49 3.21
C ASP A 66 -25.14 6.89 3.65
N PHE A 67 -24.58 7.38 4.72
CA PHE A 67 -24.81 8.78 5.08
C PHE A 67 -23.79 9.69 4.37
N THR A 68 -24.27 10.78 3.79
CA THR A 68 -23.51 11.77 3.03
C THR A 68 -22.95 11.29 1.68
N VAL A 69 -23.47 10.20 1.09
CA VAL A 69 -23.08 9.77 -0.26
C VAL A 69 -23.58 10.73 -1.33
N GLU A 70 -22.73 10.97 -2.34
CA GLU A 70 -23.07 11.79 -3.51
C GLU A 70 -22.70 11.03 -4.80
N PRO A 71 -23.63 10.16 -5.28
CA PRO A 71 -23.36 9.28 -6.41
C PRO A 71 -22.87 10.01 -7.66
N GLY A 72 -21.75 9.54 -8.22
CA GLY A 72 -21.12 10.09 -9.42
C GLY A 72 -20.20 11.29 -9.20
N SER A 73 -20.13 11.82 -7.98
CA SER A 73 -19.13 12.82 -7.59
C SER A 73 -17.90 12.13 -7.01
N LEU A 74 -16.85 11.90 -7.81
CA LEU A 74 -15.70 11.09 -7.40
C LEU A 74 -14.88 11.67 -6.23
N GLY A 75 -15.06 12.94 -5.88
CA GLY A 75 -14.50 13.54 -4.66
C GLY A 75 -15.31 13.27 -3.39
N LYS A 76 -16.40 12.49 -3.47
CA LYS A 76 -17.36 12.23 -2.39
C LYS A 76 -17.48 10.74 -2.09
N TYR A 77 -18.02 10.40 -0.91
CA TYR A 77 -18.39 9.02 -0.62
C TYR A 77 -19.37 8.49 -1.66
N GLN A 78 -19.19 7.23 -2.04
CA GLN A 78 -20.07 6.54 -3.00
C GLN A 78 -20.89 5.42 -2.34
N GLY A 79 -20.51 4.97 -1.14
CA GLY A 79 -21.24 3.97 -0.36
C GLY A 79 -20.62 2.58 -0.35
N GLY A 80 -19.48 2.37 -0.98
CA GLY A 80 -18.80 1.08 -0.89
C GLY A 80 -18.34 0.77 0.54
N ASP A 81 -18.45 -0.51 0.96
CA ASP A 81 -18.27 -0.93 2.32
C ASP A 81 -17.70 -2.36 2.45
N TRP A 82 -17.42 -2.80 3.69
CA TRP A 82 -16.87 -4.14 3.95
C TRP A 82 -17.87 -5.26 3.61
N LYS A 83 -19.18 -5.00 3.70
CA LYS A 83 -20.19 -5.96 3.31
C LYS A 83 -20.20 -6.15 1.79
N GLY A 84 -20.04 -5.09 1.03
CA GLY A 84 -19.91 -5.15 -0.43
C GLY A 84 -18.66 -5.92 -0.86
N ILE A 85 -17.53 -5.77 -0.15
CA ILE A 85 -16.35 -6.61 -0.40
C ILE A 85 -16.67 -8.08 -0.12
N GLU A 86 -17.30 -8.38 1.03
CA GLU A 86 -17.67 -9.74 1.40
C GLU A 86 -18.56 -10.42 0.35
N ASP A 87 -19.51 -9.69 -0.20
CA ASP A 87 -20.48 -10.18 -1.19
C ASP A 87 -19.85 -10.49 -2.56
N HIS A 88 -18.62 -10.02 -2.82
CA HIS A 88 -17.93 -10.20 -4.10
C HIS A 88 -16.57 -10.92 -3.98
N LEU A 89 -16.32 -11.65 -2.89
CA LEU A 89 -15.09 -12.44 -2.73
C LEU A 89 -14.94 -13.52 -3.81
N ASP A 90 -16.06 -14.10 -4.28
CA ASP A 90 -16.05 -15.08 -5.37
C ASP A 90 -15.54 -14.48 -6.70
N TYR A 91 -15.86 -13.22 -6.99
CA TYR A 91 -15.35 -12.50 -8.16
C TYR A 91 -13.82 -12.36 -8.10
N LEU A 92 -13.31 -11.99 -6.93
CA LEU A 92 -11.87 -11.84 -6.69
C LEU A 92 -11.15 -13.20 -6.77
N GLN A 93 -11.76 -14.25 -6.24
CA GLN A 93 -11.22 -15.61 -6.35
C GLN A 93 -11.20 -16.09 -7.81
N ALA A 94 -12.23 -15.75 -8.61
CA ALA A 94 -12.28 -16.08 -10.04
C ALA A 94 -11.20 -15.35 -10.86
N LEU A 95 -10.80 -14.13 -10.46
CA LEU A 95 -9.68 -13.40 -11.04
C LEU A 95 -8.33 -14.06 -10.70
N GLY A 96 -8.30 -14.88 -9.65
CA GLY A 96 -7.12 -15.62 -9.20
C GLY A 96 -6.20 -14.83 -8.26
N VAL A 97 -6.66 -13.71 -7.72
CA VAL A 97 -5.97 -12.98 -6.64
C VAL A 97 -6.05 -13.76 -5.33
N THR A 98 -5.12 -13.57 -4.44
CA THR A 98 -4.97 -14.34 -3.20
C THR A 98 -4.84 -13.47 -1.96
N THR A 99 -4.69 -12.18 -2.14
CA THR A 99 -4.53 -11.21 -1.04
C THR A 99 -5.26 -9.92 -1.40
N LEU A 100 -6.04 -9.40 -0.47
CA LEU A 100 -6.70 -8.12 -0.60
C LEU A 100 -5.94 -7.06 0.19
N TRP A 101 -5.53 -5.98 -0.46
CA TRP A 101 -5.07 -4.77 0.20
C TRP A 101 -6.25 -3.81 0.26
N ILE A 102 -6.77 -3.61 1.48
CA ILE A 102 -7.91 -2.73 1.76
C ILE A 102 -7.44 -1.36 2.25
N SER A 103 -8.15 -0.30 1.86
CA SER A 103 -7.91 1.07 2.34
C SER A 103 -8.01 1.19 3.87
N PRO A 104 -7.46 2.26 4.50
CA PRO A 104 -7.44 2.40 5.95
C PRO A 104 -8.83 2.31 6.58
N ILE A 105 -8.94 1.57 7.70
CA ILE A 105 -10.22 1.23 8.35
C ILE A 105 -10.61 2.19 9.48
N VAL A 106 -9.70 3.07 9.90
CA VAL A 106 -9.91 3.90 11.09
C VAL A 106 -10.77 5.13 10.81
N GLN A 107 -11.34 5.70 11.86
CA GLN A 107 -12.17 6.91 11.75
C GLN A 107 -11.36 8.08 11.21
N ASN A 108 -11.88 8.73 10.18
CA ASN A 108 -11.29 9.89 9.53
C ASN A 108 -11.98 11.21 9.98
N VAL A 109 -11.34 12.31 9.63
CA VAL A 109 -12.03 13.58 9.39
C VAL A 109 -12.92 13.37 8.17
N ASP A 110 -14.24 13.51 8.30
CA ASP A 110 -15.19 13.06 7.24
C ASP A 110 -15.01 13.80 5.91
N SER A 111 -14.79 15.11 5.98
CA SER A 111 -14.61 15.93 4.78
C SER A 111 -13.73 17.13 5.04
N ASP A 112 -13.04 17.57 4.00
CA ASP A 112 -12.25 18.78 3.98
C ASP A 112 -12.19 19.39 2.58
N ALA A 113 -12.16 20.73 2.49
CA ALA A 113 -12.10 21.46 1.23
C ALA A 113 -13.09 20.93 0.15
N ASN A 114 -14.29 20.53 0.56
CA ASN A 114 -15.33 19.93 -0.29
C ASN A 114 -14.97 18.57 -0.91
N ILE A 115 -13.98 17.88 -0.37
CA ILE A 115 -13.62 16.48 -0.67
C ILE A 115 -13.93 15.63 0.56
N ASP A 116 -14.44 14.42 0.38
CA ASP A 116 -14.71 13.51 1.48
C ASP A 116 -13.54 12.53 1.69
N ALA A 117 -13.40 12.02 2.92
CA ALA A 117 -12.32 11.11 3.30
C ALA A 117 -12.59 9.64 2.91
N TYR A 118 -13.24 9.41 1.77
CA TYR A 118 -13.61 8.09 1.25
C TYR A 118 -12.41 7.13 1.09
N HIS A 119 -11.23 7.70 0.94
CA HIS A 119 -9.97 6.98 0.74
C HIS A 119 -9.33 6.47 2.05
N GLY A 120 -9.70 7.04 3.22
CA GLY A 120 -9.21 6.58 4.53
C GLY A 120 -7.94 7.23 5.05
N TYR A 121 -7.28 8.12 4.30
CA TYR A 121 -5.97 8.68 4.68
C TYR A 121 -6.04 9.91 5.60
N TRP A 122 -7.21 10.39 5.97
CA TRP A 122 -7.39 11.54 6.87
C TRP A 122 -7.75 11.10 8.28
N GLN A 123 -6.97 10.15 8.81
CA GLN A 123 -7.21 9.54 10.13
C GLN A 123 -7.35 10.58 11.24
N GLN A 124 -8.32 10.36 12.12
CA GLN A 124 -8.61 11.19 13.28
C GLN A 124 -8.56 10.37 14.60
N ASP A 125 -9.12 9.18 14.58
CA ASP A 125 -9.14 8.30 15.76
C ASP A 125 -8.71 6.88 15.37
N LEU A 126 -7.48 6.51 15.72
CA LEU A 126 -6.91 5.19 15.43
C LEU A 126 -7.59 4.05 16.20
N THR A 127 -8.45 4.37 17.15
CA THR A 127 -9.14 3.39 17.99
C THR A 127 -10.56 3.09 17.56
N LYS A 128 -11.07 3.78 16.56
CA LYS A 128 -12.42 3.58 16.02
C LYS A 128 -12.40 3.23 14.55
N LEU A 129 -13.42 2.51 14.12
CA LEU A 129 -13.65 2.23 12.71
C LEU A 129 -14.33 3.41 12.00
N ASN A 130 -14.08 3.53 10.70
CA ASN A 130 -14.79 4.48 9.84
C ASN A 130 -16.25 4.02 9.67
N PRO A 131 -17.24 4.79 10.16
CA PRO A 131 -18.63 4.36 10.14
C PRO A 131 -19.26 4.30 8.74
N HIS A 132 -18.64 4.97 7.75
CA HIS A 132 -19.07 4.87 6.34
C HIS A 132 -18.78 3.50 5.72
N MET A 133 -17.85 2.72 6.31
CA MET A 133 -17.43 1.42 5.78
C MET A 133 -18.11 0.26 6.51
N GLY A 134 -18.86 0.54 7.60
CA GLY A 134 -19.52 -0.47 8.41
C GLY A 134 -19.06 -0.49 9.87
N ASP A 135 -19.19 -1.63 10.52
CA ASP A 135 -18.85 -1.85 11.92
C ASP A 135 -17.86 -3.01 12.12
N LEU A 136 -17.50 -3.28 13.39
CA LEU A 136 -16.57 -4.37 13.72
C LEU A 136 -17.11 -5.76 13.30
N ALA A 137 -18.43 -5.94 13.32
CA ALA A 137 -19.02 -7.23 12.97
C ALA A 137 -18.94 -7.48 11.46
N SER A 138 -19.27 -6.50 10.63
CA SER A 138 -19.18 -6.59 9.16
C SER A 138 -17.73 -6.74 8.70
N LEU A 139 -16.79 -5.95 9.26
CA LEU A 139 -15.37 -6.08 8.93
C LEU A 139 -14.81 -7.46 9.30
N ARG A 140 -15.15 -7.96 10.49
CA ARG A 140 -14.70 -9.29 10.92
C ARG A 140 -15.33 -10.41 10.08
N SER A 141 -16.61 -10.28 9.70
CA SER A 141 -17.29 -11.23 8.80
C SER A 141 -16.58 -11.32 7.46
N MET A 142 -16.28 -10.19 6.86
CA MET A 142 -15.56 -10.09 5.58
C MET A 142 -14.19 -10.77 5.67
N ILE A 143 -13.40 -10.47 6.72
CA ILE A 143 -12.06 -11.05 6.88
C ILE A 143 -12.12 -12.57 7.12
N ALA A 144 -13.03 -13.03 7.99
CA ALA A 144 -13.19 -14.47 8.25
C ALA A 144 -13.60 -15.22 6.98
N HIS A 145 -14.54 -14.67 6.20
CA HIS A 145 -14.96 -15.28 4.93
C HIS A 145 -13.82 -15.26 3.89
N ALA A 146 -13.04 -14.17 3.82
CA ALA A 146 -11.86 -14.12 2.97
C ALA A 146 -10.84 -15.21 3.34
N HIS A 147 -10.54 -15.40 4.63
CA HIS A 147 -9.64 -16.47 5.10
C HIS A 147 -10.20 -17.86 4.81
N ASP A 148 -11.52 -18.08 4.96
CA ASP A 148 -12.16 -19.35 4.61
C ASP A 148 -12.01 -19.69 3.12
N LEU A 149 -11.98 -18.70 2.25
CA LEU A 149 -11.69 -18.83 0.82
C LEU A 149 -10.18 -18.89 0.49
N GLY A 150 -9.31 -18.75 1.50
CA GLY A 150 -7.85 -18.74 1.33
C GLY A 150 -7.26 -17.39 0.90
N LEU A 151 -8.06 -16.33 0.90
CA LEU A 151 -7.59 -14.96 0.68
C LEU A 151 -6.96 -14.41 1.96
N LYS A 152 -5.98 -13.53 1.86
CA LYS A 152 -5.29 -12.84 2.95
C LYS A 152 -5.67 -11.36 2.93
N ILE A 153 -5.48 -10.70 4.07
CA ILE A 153 -5.82 -9.28 4.20
C ILE A 153 -4.59 -8.47 4.61
N VAL A 154 -4.21 -7.55 3.75
CA VAL A 154 -3.24 -6.49 4.01
C VAL A 154 -4.01 -5.21 4.30
N LEU A 155 -3.73 -4.60 5.45
CA LEU A 155 -4.33 -3.33 5.85
C LEU A 155 -3.43 -2.17 5.46
N ASP A 156 -4.01 -1.15 4.85
CA ASP A 156 -3.35 0.13 4.68
C ASP A 156 -3.31 0.90 6.01
N ILE A 157 -2.14 1.39 6.41
CA ILE A 157 -1.95 2.17 7.63
C ILE A 157 -1.14 3.43 7.36
N VAL A 158 -1.40 4.47 8.14
CA VAL A 158 -0.69 5.74 8.05
C VAL A 158 0.06 6.00 9.36
N CYS A 159 1.39 6.12 9.30
CA CYS A 159 2.23 6.45 10.45
C CYS A 159 2.70 7.90 10.46
N ASN A 160 2.71 8.56 9.31
CA ASN A 160 3.29 9.89 9.11
C ASN A 160 2.44 11.02 9.70
N HIS A 161 1.13 10.96 9.52
CA HIS A 161 0.26 12.11 9.78
C HIS A 161 -1.11 11.71 10.33
N MET A 162 -1.80 12.70 10.90
CA MET A 162 -3.24 12.69 11.13
C MET A 162 -3.93 13.56 10.07
N GLY A 163 -5.23 13.45 9.93
CA GLY A 163 -6.03 14.38 9.17
C GLY A 163 -5.97 15.79 9.75
N GLN A 164 -6.81 16.68 9.28
CA GLN A 164 -6.86 18.07 9.76
C GLN A 164 -7.51 18.18 11.14
N VAL A 165 -6.81 17.69 12.17
CA VAL A 165 -7.30 17.59 13.56
C VAL A 165 -7.07 18.85 14.38
N PHE A 166 -6.25 19.79 13.88
CA PHE A 166 -6.00 21.09 14.50
C PHE A 166 -5.81 22.18 13.44
N PHE A 167 -5.78 23.42 13.90
CA PHE A 167 -5.37 24.55 13.08
C PHE A 167 -4.21 25.31 13.73
N TYR A 168 -3.52 26.11 12.94
CA TYR A 168 -2.49 27.02 13.44
C TYR A 168 -3.12 28.38 13.79
N ASP A 169 -2.93 28.82 15.03
CA ASP A 169 -3.32 30.16 15.47
C ASP A 169 -2.19 31.16 15.21
N ILE A 170 -2.00 31.52 13.95
CA ILE A 170 -0.87 32.32 13.47
C ILE A 170 -0.94 33.74 14.04
N ASN A 171 -2.12 34.31 14.12
CA ASN A 171 -2.35 35.65 14.67
C ASN A 171 -2.42 35.67 16.22
N LYS A 172 -2.43 34.50 16.85
CA LYS A 172 -2.45 34.29 18.31
C LYS A 172 -3.66 34.92 19.01
N ASN A 173 -4.81 34.88 18.36
CA ASN A 173 -6.07 35.36 18.94
C ASN A 173 -6.83 34.27 19.72
N GLY A 174 -6.38 33.03 19.68
CA GLY A 174 -6.97 31.90 20.37
C GLY A 174 -8.26 31.37 19.75
N GLN A 175 -8.55 31.76 18.52
CA GLN A 175 -9.75 31.35 17.78
C GLN A 175 -9.34 30.78 16.42
N PRO A 176 -10.08 29.77 15.91
CA PRO A 176 -9.92 29.35 14.53
C PRO A 176 -10.42 30.45 13.60
N ASP A 177 -9.65 30.72 12.54
CA ASP A 177 -10.09 31.56 11.46
C ASP A 177 -10.73 30.71 10.37
N ASP A 178 -11.80 31.21 9.78
CA ASP A 178 -12.43 30.57 8.64
C ASP A 178 -11.59 30.79 7.39
N TYR A 179 -11.24 29.70 6.73
CA TYR A 179 -10.68 29.78 5.38
C TYR A 179 -11.78 29.99 4.35
N VAL A 180 -11.60 30.97 3.49
CA VAL A 180 -12.53 31.25 2.40
C VAL A 180 -11.95 30.68 1.11
N ASN A 181 -12.59 29.66 0.55
CA ASN A 181 -12.19 29.08 -0.73
C ASN A 181 -12.56 30.04 -1.86
N GLY A 182 -11.55 30.54 -2.55
CA GLY A 182 -11.71 31.50 -3.64
C GLY A 182 -11.03 32.83 -3.37
N SER A 183 -11.63 33.93 -3.82
CA SER A 183 -11.07 35.29 -3.69
C SER A 183 -11.31 35.97 -2.35
N GLY A 184 -12.09 35.33 -1.46
CA GLY A 184 -12.55 35.94 -0.21
C GLY A 184 -13.71 36.93 -0.43
N GLY A 185 -14.37 36.88 -1.59
CA GLY A 185 -15.51 37.71 -1.90
C GLY A 185 -16.83 37.22 -1.33
N PRO A 186 -17.88 38.05 -1.31
CA PRO A 186 -19.20 37.63 -0.91
C PRO A 186 -19.71 36.45 -1.75
N GLY A 187 -20.06 35.35 -1.11
CA GLY A 187 -20.55 34.15 -1.77
C GLY A 187 -19.52 33.05 -1.99
N ASP A 188 -18.25 33.29 -1.68
CA ASP A 188 -17.25 32.22 -1.64
C ASP A 188 -17.54 31.27 -0.48
N PRO A 189 -17.47 29.93 -0.68
CA PRO A 189 -17.74 28.99 0.38
C PRO A 189 -16.69 29.10 1.49
N VAL A 190 -17.15 29.17 2.72
CA VAL A 190 -16.29 29.08 3.90
C VAL A 190 -15.92 27.62 4.10
N VAL A 191 -14.62 27.35 4.08
CA VAL A 191 -14.08 26.03 4.38
C VAL A 191 -13.48 26.09 5.77
N GLN A 192 -14.08 25.43 6.71
CA GLN A 192 -13.59 25.35 8.07
C GLN A 192 -12.43 24.37 8.14
N VAL A 193 -11.30 24.81 7.71
CA VAL A 193 -10.10 24.05 7.87
C VAL A 193 -9.02 24.96 8.35
N SER A 194 -8.66 24.74 9.40
CA SER A 194 -7.84 25.54 10.23
C SER A 194 -6.34 25.31 10.11
N GLU A 195 -5.85 24.90 8.97
CA GLU A 195 -4.46 25.09 8.63
C GLU A 195 -4.19 26.50 8.08
N TYR A 196 -5.25 27.22 7.77
CA TYR A 196 -5.19 28.54 7.14
C TYR A 196 -5.54 29.65 8.14
N ASP A 197 -4.74 30.67 8.19
CA ASP A 197 -5.03 31.91 8.90
C ASP A 197 -4.83 33.08 7.92
N PRO A 198 -5.91 33.58 7.26
CA PRO A 198 -5.83 34.57 6.22
C PRO A 198 -5.09 35.88 6.57
N PRO A 199 -5.21 36.42 7.80
CA PRO A 199 -4.47 37.62 8.16
C PRO A 199 -2.96 37.46 8.17
N TRP A 200 -2.47 36.26 8.45
CA TRP A 200 -1.04 35.94 8.50
C TRP A 200 -0.54 35.36 7.21
N ALA A 201 -1.30 34.46 6.60
CA ALA A 201 -0.96 33.79 5.36
C ALA A 201 -1.96 34.17 4.26
N PRO A 202 -1.83 35.33 3.58
CA PRO A 202 -2.82 35.80 2.61
C PRO A 202 -3.07 34.85 1.45
N GLY A 203 -2.17 33.90 1.19
CA GLY A 203 -2.37 32.80 0.24
C GLY A 203 -3.17 31.63 0.82
N GLY A 204 -3.54 31.68 2.09
CA GLY A 204 -4.32 30.68 2.79
C GLY A 204 -3.50 29.62 3.51
N VAL A 205 -2.29 29.32 3.05
CA VAL A 205 -1.50 28.17 3.53
C VAL A 205 -0.34 28.61 4.40
N LEU A 206 -0.19 27.99 5.58
CA LEU A 206 0.98 28.14 6.42
C LEU A 206 2.15 27.37 5.80
N SER A 207 3.09 28.09 5.21
CA SER A 207 4.31 27.51 4.63
C SER A 207 5.24 26.94 5.70
N PHE A 208 6.07 25.99 5.32
CA PHE A 208 7.06 25.38 6.20
C PHE A 208 7.93 26.46 6.90
N SER A 209 8.10 26.30 8.21
CA SER A 209 8.82 27.23 9.09
C SER A 209 8.29 28.68 9.07
N GLN A 210 7.12 28.91 8.52
CA GLN A 210 6.46 30.20 8.62
C GLN A 210 5.95 30.40 10.03
N GLU A 211 6.75 31.10 10.82
CA GLU A 211 6.48 31.35 12.23
C GLU A 211 6.19 32.82 12.43
N GLY A 212 5.42 33.14 13.47
CA GLY A 212 5.26 34.51 13.90
C GLY A 212 6.57 35.09 14.45
N SER A 213 6.62 36.40 14.65
CA SER A 213 7.79 37.11 15.18
C SER A 213 8.29 36.58 16.55
N SER A 214 7.54 35.72 17.21
CA SER A 214 7.82 35.13 18.52
C SER A 214 7.89 33.59 18.51
N GLY A 215 8.20 32.97 17.35
CA GLY A 215 8.35 31.53 17.20
C GLY A 215 7.13 30.85 16.57
N ARG A 216 7.08 29.51 16.64
CA ARG A 216 6.03 28.69 16.04
C ARG A 216 4.63 29.18 16.37
N ALA A 217 3.74 29.11 15.40
CA ALA A 217 2.33 29.35 15.63
C ALA A 217 1.76 28.31 16.60
N PRO A 218 0.94 28.73 17.57
CA PRO A 218 0.24 27.78 18.44
C PRO A 218 -0.64 26.83 17.65
N ILE A 219 -0.76 25.59 18.12
CA ILE A 219 -1.70 24.59 17.64
C ILE A 219 -2.95 24.64 18.51
N ILE A 220 -4.12 24.70 17.88
CA ILE A 220 -5.40 24.70 18.59
C ILE A 220 -6.27 23.55 18.04
N PHE A 221 -6.72 22.67 18.94
CA PHE A 221 -7.69 21.62 18.62
C PHE A 221 -9.12 22.17 18.74
N LEU A 222 -9.90 22.09 17.66
CA LEU A 222 -11.29 22.55 17.63
C LEU A 222 -12.19 21.78 18.60
N ASN A 223 -12.02 20.45 18.67
CA ASN A 223 -12.87 19.56 19.46
C ASN A 223 -14.37 19.78 19.18
N ASN A 224 -14.73 19.94 17.92
CA ASN A 224 -16.10 20.19 17.49
C ASN A 224 -16.69 18.95 16.78
N PRO A 225 -17.52 18.14 17.46
CA PRO A 225 -18.11 16.95 16.85
C PRO A 225 -19.15 17.24 15.77
N THR A 226 -19.70 18.47 15.73
CA THR A 226 -20.73 18.84 14.76
C THR A 226 -20.18 18.87 13.32
N ILE A 227 -18.89 19.19 13.19
CA ILE A 227 -18.18 19.23 11.90
C ILE A 227 -17.09 18.16 11.84
N ASN A 228 -17.15 17.17 12.73
CA ASN A 228 -16.17 16.08 12.85
C ASN A 228 -14.70 16.57 12.87
N ARG A 229 -14.40 17.56 13.69
CA ARG A 229 -13.04 18.07 13.92
C ARG A 229 -12.68 17.88 15.40
N MET A 230 -12.19 16.69 15.71
CA MET A 230 -11.73 16.32 17.06
C MET A 230 -10.21 16.25 17.09
N ALA A 231 -9.61 16.41 18.26
CA ALA A 231 -8.20 16.14 18.44
C ALA A 231 -7.88 14.68 18.09
N GLY A 232 -6.69 14.43 17.57
CA GLY A 232 -6.23 13.11 17.25
C GLY A 232 -6.31 12.13 18.44
N GLN A 233 -6.66 10.88 18.19
CA GLN A 233 -6.77 9.83 19.19
C GLN A 233 -5.95 8.59 18.80
N PRO A 234 -5.44 7.83 19.76
CA PRO A 234 -5.62 7.91 21.22
C PRO A 234 -4.60 8.81 21.93
N GLY A 235 -4.94 9.19 23.13
CA GLY A 235 -4.05 9.67 24.18
C GLY A 235 -3.09 10.78 23.79
N ILE A 236 -1.80 10.45 23.56
CA ILE A 236 -0.75 11.42 23.21
C ILE A 236 -1.09 12.22 21.94
N LEU A 237 -1.79 11.62 20.98
CA LEU A 237 -2.15 12.27 19.72
C LEU A 237 -3.15 13.42 19.89
N SER A 238 -3.74 13.59 21.08
CA SER A 238 -4.54 14.75 21.45
C SER A 238 -3.74 15.90 22.03
N THR A 239 -2.41 15.80 22.02
CA THR A 239 -1.53 16.81 22.62
C THR A 239 -0.69 17.52 21.53
N VAL A 240 -0.44 18.81 21.74
CA VAL A 240 0.37 19.63 20.82
C VAL A 240 1.76 19.03 20.59
N GLY A 241 2.35 18.42 21.62
CA GLY A 241 3.69 17.84 21.56
C GLY A 241 3.82 16.61 20.66
N ALA A 242 2.71 16.01 20.23
CA ALA A 242 2.74 14.86 19.31
C ALA A 242 2.96 15.26 17.84
N TYR A 243 3.02 16.55 17.55
CA TYR A 243 3.11 17.07 16.17
C TYR A 243 4.31 17.99 16.01
N HIS A 244 4.95 17.97 14.85
CA HIS A 244 6.04 18.89 14.55
C HIS A 244 5.55 20.34 14.44
N GLY A 245 4.37 20.56 13.87
CA GLY A 245 3.77 21.89 13.76
C GLY A 245 4.62 22.88 12.96
N MET A 246 5.21 22.44 11.85
CA MET A 246 6.13 23.24 11.04
C MET A 246 5.46 23.92 9.84
N GLY A 247 4.17 23.66 9.60
CA GLY A 247 3.49 24.11 8.38
C GLY A 247 3.77 23.21 7.18
N HIS A 248 3.29 23.61 6.00
CA HIS A 248 3.30 22.83 4.76
C HIS A 248 4.68 22.59 4.17
N ILE A 249 4.89 21.41 3.63
CA ILE A 249 6.04 21.09 2.76
C ILE A 249 5.92 21.91 1.48
N LEU A 250 6.97 22.68 1.15
CA LEU A 250 7.08 23.45 -0.10
C LEU A 250 8.07 22.81 -1.08
N ASP A 251 9.07 22.11 -0.57
CA ASP A 251 10.07 21.39 -1.37
C ASP A 251 10.23 19.96 -0.85
N PHE A 252 9.67 19.01 -1.60
CA PHE A 252 9.75 17.58 -1.28
C PHE A 252 11.16 16.99 -1.45
N ASN A 253 12.11 17.72 -2.07
CA ASN A 253 13.50 17.31 -2.15
C ASN A 253 14.29 17.73 -0.90
N ASP A 254 13.82 18.73 -0.16
CA ASP A 254 14.39 19.11 1.13
C ASP A 254 13.98 18.07 2.19
N VAL A 255 14.96 17.28 2.66
CA VAL A 255 14.72 16.22 3.65
C VAL A 255 14.09 16.76 4.92
N THR A 256 14.47 17.96 5.39
CA THR A 256 13.94 18.57 6.61
C THR A 256 12.47 18.92 6.46
N GLN A 257 12.12 19.58 5.34
CA GLN A 257 10.70 19.88 5.07
C GLN A 257 9.89 18.59 4.92
N ARG A 258 10.42 17.63 4.19
CA ARG A 258 9.73 16.37 3.92
C ARG A 258 9.43 15.55 5.18
N THR A 259 10.31 15.61 6.20
CA THR A 259 10.18 14.81 7.43
C THR A 259 9.58 15.57 8.61
N LEU A 260 9.39 16.88 8.53
CA LEU A 260 8.87 17.69 9.64
C LEU A 260 7.69 18.56 9.23
N GLY A 261 7.34 18.58 7.95
CA GLY A 261 6.28 19.43 7.42
C GLY A 261 4.96 18.71 7.22
N ASP A 262 3.88 19.45 7.34
CA ASP A 262 2.54 18.97 7.03
C ASP A 262 2.46 18.54 5.57
N PHE A 263 1.98 17.32 5.33
CA PHE A 263 1.84 16.76 3.98
C PHE A 263 0.75 17.49 3.18
N THR A 264 0.76 17.29 1.87
CA THR A 264 -0.20 17.90 0.94
C THR A 264 -1.64 17.78 1.43
N GLY A 265 -2.40 18.87 1.40
CA GLY A 265 -3.76 18.92 1.95
C GLY A 265 -3.81 19.26 3.44
N GLY A 266 -2.69 19.67 4.05
CA GLY A 266 -2.62 20.09 5.46
C GLY A 266 -2.69 18.95 6.44
N LEU A 267 -2.27 17.75 6.03
CA LEU A 267 -2.25 16.57 6.88
C LEU A 267 -1.18 16.72 7.96
N LYS A 268 -1.59 16.61 9.21
CA LYS A 268 -0.84 17.03 10.40
C LYS A 268 0.27 16.06 10.77
N ASP A 269 1.50 16.50 10.54
CA ASP A 269 2.72 15.71 10.68
C ASP A 269 3.00 15.31 12.13
N LEU A 270 3.21 14.02 12.38
CA LEU A 270 3.44 13.44 13.70
C LEU A 270 4.93 13.46 14.05
N ALA A 271 5.24 13.83 15.29
CA ALA A 271 6.59 13.77 15.85
C ALA A 271 6.98 12.30 16.17
N THR A 272 7.20 11.51 15.14
CA THR A 272 7.43 10.06 15.20
C THR A 272 8.75 9.66 15.86
N GLU A 273 9.70 10.58 15.99
CA GLU A 273 10.94 10.41 16.76
C GLU A 273 10.66 10.31 18.28
N LEU A 274 9.49 10.76 18.74
CA LEU A 274 9.11 10.68 20.14
C LEU A 274 8.72 9.23 20.51
N PRO A 275 9.33 8.64 21.54
CA PRO A 275 9.03 7.26 21.93
C PRO A 275 7.55 7.01 22.23
N GLU A 276 6.85 8.00 22.78
CA GLU A 276 5.43 7.89 23.14
C GLU A 276 4.52 7.87 21.90
N VAL A 277 4.82 8.68 20.88
CA VAL A 277 4.09 8.70 19.61
C VAL A 277 4.30 7.37 18.90
N ARG A 278 5.53 6.94 18.78
CA ARG A 278 5.89 5.65 18.15
C ARG A 278 5.23 4.46 18.86
N ALA A 279 5.29 4.42 20.20
CA ALA A 279 4.63 3.36 20.98
C ALA A 279 3.12 3.34 20.77
N THR A 280 2.49 4.52 20.66
CA THR A 280 1.06 4.65 20.38
C THR A 280 0.71 4.12 19.00
N LEU A 281 1.49 4.41 17.97
CA LEU A 281 1.28 3.89 16.60
C LEU A 281 1.42 2.36 16.56
N VAL A 282 2.49 1.81 17.16
CA VAL A 282 2.69 0.35 17.26
C VAL A 282 1.51 -0.30 17.99
N ASP A 283 1.10 0.25 19.15
CA ASP A 283 0.01 -0.33 19.94
C ASP A 283 -1.33 -0.27 19.20
N SER A 284 -1.64 0.86 18.57
CA SER A 284 -2.90 1.05 17.83
C SER A 284 -3.03 0.07 16.67
N PHE A 285 -2.03 0.00 15.81
CA PHE A 285 -2.11 -0.87 14.62
C PHE A 285 -2.00 -2.35 14.98
N ALA A 286 -1.13 -2.74 15.91
CA ALA A 286 -1.05 -4.14 16.34
C ALA A 286 -2.35 -4.64 16.98
N LYS A 287 -3.10 -3.77 17.69
CA LYS A 287 -4.42 -4.13 18.22
C LYS A 287 -5.44 -4.44 17.15
N TRP A 288 -5.39 -3.77 16.00
CA TRP A 288 -6.24 -4.13 14.87
C TRP A 288 -5.88 -5.49 14.29
N VAL A 289 -4.58 -5.84 14.20
CA VAL A 289 -4.18 -7.22 13.83
C VAL A 289 -4.73 -8.24 14.82
N GLU A 290 -4.58 -7.99 16.12
CA GLU A 290 -5.07 -8.86 17.20
C GLU A 290 -6.61 -9.03 17.15
N LYS A 291 -7.34 -8.02 16.70
CA LYS A 291 -8.81 -8.03 16.61
C LYS A 291 -9.35 -8.70 15.36
N LEU A 292 -8.59 -8.66 14.28
CA LEU A 292 -9.06 -8.97 12.93
C LEU A 292 -8.29 -10.13 12.28
N ASP A 293 -7.15 -10.54 12.86
CA ASP A 293 -6.23 -11.55 12.30
C ASP A 293 -5.64 -11.15 10.93
N LEU A 294 -5.29 -9.86 10.76
CA LEU A 294 -4.72 -9.33 9.52
C LEU A 294 -3.36 -9.97 9.19
N ASP A 295 -2.97 -10.01 7.91
CA ASP A 295 -1.79 -10.74 7.43
C ASP A 295 -0.61 -9.84 7.05
N GLY A 296 -0.83 -8.54 6.88
CA GLY A 296 0.21 -7.57 6.57
C GLY A 296 -0.24 -6.14 6.67
N TYR A 297 0.73 -5.23 6.51
CA TYR A 297 0.51 -3.80 6.32
C TYR A 297 1.09 -3.33 4.98
N ARG A 298 0.34 -2.50 4.28
CA ARG A 298 0.89 -1.45 3.43
C ARG A 298 1.02 -0.20 4.29
N ILE A 299 2.15 0.47 4.23
CA ILE A 299 2.44 1.63 5.07
C ILE A 299 2.58 2.85 4.19
N ASP A 300 1.68 3.79 4.36
CA ASP A 300 1.60 5.04 3.62
C ASP A 300 2.80 5.96 3.92
N THR A 301 3.23 6.72 2.93
CA THR A 301 4.15 7.86 3.02
C THR A 301 5.45 7.61 3.81
N VAL A 302 6.07 6.42 3.67
CA VAL A 302 7.24 6.04 4.49
C VAL A 302 8.44 6.96 4.32
N LYS A 303 8.58 7.65 3.17
CA LYS A 303 9.69 8.58 2.94
C LYS A 303 9.55 9.92 3.68
N HIS A 304 8.38 10.17 4.26
CA HIS A 304 8.07 11.39 5.03
C HIS A 304 8.33 11.23 6.52
N VAL A 305 8.61 10.02 6.98
CA VAL A 305 9.01 9.70 8.36
C VAL A 305 10.52 9.51 8.43
N GLU A 306 11.14 9.90 9.53
CA GLU A 306 12.58 9.71 9.71
C GLU A 306 12.96 8.22 9.60
N SER A 307 14.06 7.91 8.92
CA SER A 307 14.45 6.53 8.59
C SER A 307 14.72 5.66 9.83
N SER A 308 15.05 6.26 10.97
CA SER A 308 15.26 5.56 12.24
C SER A 308 13.99 5.00 12.87
N PHE A 309 12.82 5.48 12.47
CA PHE A 309 11.53 4.99 12.93
C PHE A 309 11.26 3.56 12.47
N TRP A 310 11.53 3.25 11.20
CA TRP A 310 11.08 2.01 10.56
C TRP A 310 11.65 0.73 11.17
N PRO A 311 12.98 0.63 11.47
CA PRO A 311 13.49 -0.55 12.17
C PRO A 311 12.85 -0.75 13.54
N VAL A 312 12.56 0.33 14.27
CA VAL A 312 11.94 0.24 15.61
C VAL A 312 10.48 -0.17 15.52
N PHE A 313 9.71 0.47 14.64
CA PHE A 313 8.29 0.16 14.40
C PHE A 313 8.12 -1.30 13.95
N ALA A 314 8.86 -1.70 12.91
CA ALA A 314 8.74 -3.03 12.32
C ALA A 314 9.15 -4.13 13.29
N ASN A 315 10.26 -3.97 14.02
CA ASN A 315 10.70 -4.94 15.01
C ASN A 315 9.74 -5.06 16.20
N ALA A 316 9.22 -3.93 16.71
CA ALA A 316 8.24 -3.95 17.79
C ALA A 316 6.94 -4.67 17.37
N THR A 317 6.47 -4.40 16.15
CA THR A 317 5.30 -5.08 15.57
C THR A 317 5.54 -6.59 15.43
N ARG A 318 6.66 -7.00 14.80
CA ARG A 318 7.01 -8.42 14.64
C ARG A 318 7.09 -9.16 15.96
N GLN A 319 7.77 -8.58 16.96
CA GLN A 319 7.92 -9.19 18.30
C GLN A 319 6.57 -9.37 18.98
N ARG A 320 5.70 -8.37 18.91
CA ARG A 320 4.37 -8.42 19.52
C ARG A 320 3.50 -9.48 18.87
N LEU A 321 3.42 -9.50 17.54
CA LEU A 321 2.61 -10.47 16.82
C LEU A 321 3.13 -11.90 16.98
N ALA A 322 4.46 -12.10 16.99
CA ALA A 322 5.07 -13.40 17.24
C ALA A 322 4.76 -13.94 18.64
N ALA A 323 4.65 -13.07 19.66
CA ALA A 323 4.26 -13.48 21.00
C ALA A 323 2.82 -14.03 21.06
N GLU A 324 1.97 -13.60 20.15
CA GLU A 324 0.58 -14.07 19.98
C GLU A 324 0.46 -15.20 18.93
N GLY A 325 1.59 -15.70 18.40
CA GLY A 325 1.65 -16.83 17.47
C GLY A 325 1.56 -16.44 15.99
N LYS A 326 1.45 -15.16 15.64
CA LYS A 326 1.43 -14.70 14.24
C LYS A 326 2.83 -14.35 13.76
N THR A 327 3.26 -15.04 12.72
CA THR A 327 4.57 -14.85 12.06
C THR A 327 4.36 -14.61 10.56
N ASN A 328 5.45 -14.35 9.83
CA ASN A 328 5.39 -14.12 8.38
C ASN A 328 4.43 -12.98 7.98
N PHE A 329 4.39 -11.94 8.81
CA PHE A 329 3.54 -10.76 8.64
C PHE A 329 4.24 -9.75 7.73
N LEU A 330 3.66 -9.50 6.56
CA LEU A 330 4.25 -8.59 5.56
C LEU A 330 4.13 -7.12 6.00
N MET A 331 5.23 -6.40 5.91
CA MET A 331 5.22 -4.93 6.00
C MET A 331 5.94 -4.35 4.78
N PHE A 332 5.18 -3.69 3.90
CA PHE A 332 5.76 -2.97 2.77
C PHE A 332 5.37 -1.49 2.78
N GLY A 333 6.33 -0.65 2.40
CA GLY A 333 6.20 0.79 2.49
C GLY A 333 5.95 1.46 1.16
N GLU A 334 5.09 2.46 1.16
CA GLU A 334 4.94 3.37 0.04
C GLU A 334 5.96 4.52 0.16
N ALA A 335 6.87 4.60 -0.81
CA ALA A 335 7.75 5.74 -1.02
C ALA A 335 7.58 6.24 -2.45
N PHE A 336 6.70 7.21 -2.64
CA PHE A 336 6.40 7.78 -3.96
C PHE A 336 7.63 8.50 -4.53
N ASP A 337 8.51 7.75 -5.21
CA ASP A 337 9.77 8.25 -5.74
C ASP A 337 10.32 7.34 -6.85
N GLY A 338 10.91 7.92 -7.89
CA GLY A 338 11.59 7.17 -8.96
C GLY A 338 13.03 6.77 -8.62
N ASN A 339 13.56 7.16 -7.46
CA ASN A 339 14.94 6.87 -7.05
C ASN A 339 15.02 5.49 -6.38
N ASP A 340 15.50 4.50 -7.11
CA ASP A 340 15.61 3.11 -6.67
C ASP A 340 16.48 2.93 -5.41
N GLN A 341 17.54 3.72 -5.25
CA GLN A 341 18.38 3.68 -4.05
C GLN A 341 17.64 4.22 -2.81
N LEU A 342 16.82 5.26 -2.98
CA LEU A 342 15.99 5.78 -1.90
C LEU A 342 14.95 4.73 -1.46
N LEU A 343 14.25 4.12 -2.42
CA LEU A 343 13.29 3.05 -2.12
C LEU A 343 13.97 1.91 -1.34
N GLY A 344 15.11 1.46 -1.83
CA GLY A 344 15.87 0.38 -1.21
C GLY A 344 16.34 0.69 0.22
N SER A 345 16.56 1.96 0.55
CA SER A 345 16.99 2.38 1.89
C SER A 345 15.98 2.00 2.99
N PHE A 346 14.69 1.92 2.67
CA PHE A 346 13.64 1.52 3.62
C PHE A 346 13.61 0.02 3.92
N THR A 347 14.38 -0.78 3.18
CA THR A 347 14.54 -2.21 3.43
C THR A 347 15.80 -2.56 4.23
N GLN A 348 16.66 -1.58 4.49
CA GLN A 348 17.92 -1.78 5.21
C GLN A 348 17.72 -1.79 6.74
N ASN A 349 18.71 -2.31 7.46
CA ASN A 349 18.75 -2.31 8.93
C ASN A 349 17.52 -2.99 9.60
N ASP A 350 17.05 -4.10 9.02
CA ASP A 350 15.90 -4.87 9.51
C ASP A 350 14.58 -4.05 9.55
N ALA A 351 14.44 -3.05 8.69
CA ALA A 351 13.25 -2.21 8.59
C ALA A 351 12.09 -2.96 7.90
N LEU A 352 11.68 -2.55 6.71
CA LEU A 352 10.52 -3.11 6.02
C LEU A 352 10.88 -4.34 5.18
N ASP A 353 9.96 -5.29 5.09
CA ASP A 353 10.14 -6.52 4.30
C ASP A 353 10.15 -6.25 2.80
N SER A 354 9.51 -5.16 2.39
CA SER A 354 9.38 -4.75 1.00
C SER A 354 9.05 -3.26 0.89
N VAL A 355 9.02 -2.78 -0.34
CA VAL A 355 8.45 -1.48 -0.73
C VAL A 355 7.57 -1.64 -1.96
N PHE A 356 6.67 -0.70 -2.15
CA PHE A 356 5.91 -0.50 -3.37
C PHE A 356 6.86 0.03 -4.45
N TYR A 357 7.05 -0.71 -5.56
CA TYR A 357 8.20 -0.57 -6.45
C TYR A 357 8.03 0.56 -7.48
N PHE A 358 7.93 1.80 -7.00
CA PHE A 358 7.71 2.99 -7.83
C PHE A 358 8.78 3.22 -8.90
N SER A 359 10.06 2.91 -8.61
CA SER A 359 11.10 3.06 -9.62
C SER A 359 10.85 2.18 -10.83
N GLN A 360 10.29 0.97 -10.65
CA GLN A 360 9.90 0.12 -11.76
C GLN A 360 8.63 0.62 -12.46
N ALA A 361 7.63 1.07 -11.70
CA ALA A 361 6.43 1.65 -12.28
C ALA A 361 6.80 2.76 -13.26
N PHE A 362 7.57 3.75 -12.83
CA PHE A 362 7.95 4.90 -13.66
C PHE A 362 8.94 4.57 -14.79
N GLN A 363 9.94 3.71 -14.54
CA GLN A 363 10.97 3.46 -15.55
C GLN A 363 10.58 2.36 -16.54
N VAL A 364 9.81 1.39 -16.09
CA VAL A 364 9.46 0.22 -16.91
C VAL A 364 8.03 0.31 -17.41
N TYR A 365 7.03 0.38 -16.53
CA TYR A 365 5.64 0.35 -16.98
C TYR A 365 5.28 1.61 -17.75
N ASP A 366 5.62 2.80 -17.24
CA ASP A 366 5.40 4.05 -17.99
C ASP A 366 6.37 4.13 -19.19
N GLY A 367 7.68 3.96 -18.94
CA GLY A 367 8.71 4.20 -19.94
C GLY A 367 8.72 3.22 -21.11
N VAL A 368 8.50 1.94 -20.86
CA VAL A 368 8.62 0.89 -21.89
C VAL A 368 7.25 0.50 -22.46
N PHE A 369 6.21 0.38 -21.62
CA PHE A 369 4.90 -0.14 -22.05
C PHE A 369 3.92 0.98 -22.41
N GLU A 370 3.62 1.92 -21.52
CA GLU A 370 2.66 3.01 -21.83
C GLU A 370 3.14 3.88 -22.98
N ASN A 371 4.41 4.29 -22.94
CA ASN A 371 4.99 5.16 -23.94
C ASN A 371 5.13 4.51 -25.33
N ALA A 372 4.97 3.19 -25.43
CA ALA A 372 4.94 2.51 -26.72
C ALA A 372 3.85 3.06 -27.65
N SER A 373 2.69 3.43 -27.10
CA SER A 373 1.52 3.88 -27.87
C SER A 373 1.42 5.38 -28.01
N VAL A 374 2.03 6.15 -27.08
CA VAL A 374 1.92 7.62 -27.06
C VAL A 374 3.18 8.34 -27.51
N GLY A 375 4.28 7.61 -27.69
CA GLY A 375 5.58 8.14 -28.10
C GLY A 375 6.54 8.40 -26.94
N GLY A 376 7.84 8.32 -27.23
CA GLY A 376 8.88 8.44 -26.21
C GLY A 376 9.22 7.12 -25.53
N GLN A 377 8.84 5.99 -26.14
CA GLN A 377 9.13 4.65 -25.63
C GLN A 377 10.62 4.45 -25.33
N SER A 378 10.92 3.89 -24.19
CA SER A 378 12.25 3.43 -23.80
C SER A 378 12.51 1.99 -24.31
N GLY A 379 13.77 1.65 -24.53
CA GLY A 379 14.15 0.27 -24.86
C GLY A 379 13.97 -0.68 -23.67
N THR A 380 13.83 -1.96 -23.96
CA THR A 380 13.65 -3.00 -22.93
C THR A 380 14.92 -3.25 -22.10
N ASP A 381 16.06 -2.72 -22.50
CA ASP A 381 17.31 -2.68 -21.72
C ASP A 381 17.15 -1.89 -20.40
N GLN A 382 16.15 -0.99 -20.29
CA GLN A 382 15.81 -0.33 -19.05
C GLN A 382 15.34 -1.33 -17.98
N ILE A 383 14.58 -2.35 -18.37
CA ILE A 383 14.12 -3.42 -17.45
C ILE A 383 15.33 -4.17 -16.89
N GLU A 384 16.23 -4.63 -17.75
CA GLU A 384 17.45 -5.33 -17.33
C GLU A 384 18.34 -4.43 -16.47
N GLY A 385 18.51 -3.17 -16.85
CA GLY A 385 19.29 -2.18 -16.12
C GLY A 385 18.81 -2.01 -14.67
N LEU A 386 17.49 -1.85 -14.50
CA LEU A 386 16.86 -1.70 -13.18
C LEU A 386 16.98 -2.99 -12.36
N TRP A 387 16.67 -4.15 -12.94
CA TRP A 387 16.75 -5.43 -12.23
C TRP A 387 18.16 -5.77 -11.74
N ASN A 388 19.18 -5.43 -12.51
CA ASN A 388 20.58 -5.62 -12.11
C ASN A 388 20.98 -4.76 -10.89
N GLN A 389 20.27 -3.66 -10.63
CA GLN A 389 20.54 -2.78 -9.48
C GLN A 389 19.87 -3.26 -8.19
N ARG A 390 18.86 -4.12 -8.25
CA ARG A 390 18.11 -4.60 -7.07
C ARG A 390 19.00 -5.12 -5.96
N ILE A 391 20.00 -5.95 -6.28
CA ILE A 391 20.92 -6.53 -5.29
C ILE A 391 21.87 -5.50 -4.65
N MET A 392 22.02 -4.32 -5.23
CA MET A 392 22.83 -3.23 -4.68
C MET A 392 22.02 -2.28 -3.83
N ASN A 393 20.76 -2.07 -4.19
CA ASN A 393 19.90 -1.07 -3.58
C ASN A 393 19.07 -1.65 -2.42
N TYR A 394 18.55 -2.86 -2.55
CA TYR A 394 17.66 -3.50 -1.57
C TYR A 394 18.42 -4.49 -0.68
N ALA A 395 17.92 -4.73 0.53
CA ALA A 395 18.52 -5.71 1.42
C ALA A 395 18.45 -7.11 0.81
N THR A 396 19.58 -7.81 0.82
CA THR A 396 19.76 -9.16 0.26
C THR A 396 19.74 -10.26 1.30
N THR A 397 19.59 -9.90 2.56
CA THR A 397 19.48 -10.83 3.70
C THR A 397 18.05 -10.86 4.21
N VAL A 398 17.64 -12.04 4.67
CA VAL A 398 16.33 -12.22 5.32
C VAL A 398 16.30 -11.43 6.61
N ILE A 399 15.23 -10.66 6.79
CA ILE A 399 15.01 -9.87 8.00
C ILE A 399 14.61 -10.81 9.15
N PRO A 400 15.22 -10.71 10.34
CA PRO A 400 14.82 -11.52 11.49
C PRO A 400 13.37 -11.31 11.89
N GLY A 401 12.57 -12.39 11.94
CA GLY A 401 11.14 -12.32 12.23
C GLY A 401 10.27 -11.73 11.11
N GLY A 402 10.86 -11.40 9.96
CA GLY A 402 10.14 -10.97 8.76
C GLY A 402 9.55 -12.13 7.96
N ILE A 403 9.33 -11.90 6.67
CA ILE A 403 8.61 -12.83 5.79
C ILE A 403 9.44 -14.02 5.26
N GLY A 404 10.63 -14.23 5.76
CA GLY A 404 11.49 -15.37 5.37
C GLY A 404 12.13 -15.24 3.98
N VAL A 405 11.91 -14.13 3.29
CA VAL A 405 12.47 -13.80 1.97
C VAL A 405 13.22 -12.48 2.08
N PRO A 406 14.41 -12.33 1.44
CA PRO A 406 15.09 -11.05 1.44
C PRO A 406 14.31 -10.01 0.63
N PRO A 407 14.29 -8.72 1.06
CA PRO A 407 13.56 -7.66 0.38
C PRO A 407 13.82 -7.54 -1.12
N SER A 408 15.07 -7.76 -1.57
CA SER A 408 15.44 -7.75 -2.99
C SER A 408 14.71 -8.80 -3.85
N LYS A 409 14.02 -9.77 -3.24
CA LYS A 409 13.23 -10.83 -3.88
C LYS A 409 11.73 -10.74 -3.62
N ALA A 410 11.28 -9.73 -2.88
CA ALA A 410 9.91 -9.60 -2.41
C ALA A 410 9.33 -8.20 -2.66
N LEU A 411 9.85 -7.47 -3.66
CA LEU A 411 9.30 -6.15 -4.01
C LEU A 411 7.84 -6.28 -4.45
N VAL A 412 6.99 -5.35 -4.04
CA VAL A 412 5.60 -5.28 -4.48
C VAL A 412 5.54 -4.51 -5.78
N ASN A 413 5.32 -5.22 -6.87
CA ASN A 413 5.31 -4.69 -8.23
C ASN A 413 3.89 -4.29 -8.62
N PHE A 414 3.72 -3.19 -9.35
CA PHE A 414 2.42 -2.67 -9.80
C PHE A 414 2.56 -1.90 -11.11
N ILE A 415 1.45 -1.76 -11.83
CA ILE A 415 1.37 -1.01 -13.09
C ILE A 415 0.84 0.40 -12.83
N ASP A 416 -0.27 0.50 -12.14
CA ASP A 416 -0.94 1.72 -11.72
C ASP A 416 -1.50 1.56 -10.30
N ASN A 417 -1.94 2.66 -9.69
CA ASN A 417 -2.55 2.67 -8.37
C ASN A 417 -3.50 3.89 -8.20
N HIS A 418 -3.94 4.12 -6.96
CA HIS A 418 -4.86 5.21 -6.65
C HIS A 418 -4.25 6.62 -6.66
N ASP A 419 -2.92 6.76 -6.82
CA ASP A 419 -2.19 8.03 -6.79
C ASP A 419 -1.61 8.44 -8.16
N VAL A 420 -1.70 7.56 -9.16
CA VAL A 420 -1.28 7.84 -10.54
C VAL A 420 -2.43 7.59 -11.52
N PRO A 421 -2.40 8.17 -12.71
CA PRO A 421 -3.39 7.85 -13.75
C PRO A 421 -3.44 6.35 -14.05
N ARG A 422 -4.60 5.86 -14.48
CA ARG A 422 -4.73 4.49 -14.96
C ARG A 422 -3.82 4.24 -16.17
N PHE A 423 -3.29 3.03 -16.29
CA PHE A 423 -2.47 2.63 -17.44
C PHE A 423 -3.16 2.93 -18.77
N LEU A 424 -4.43 2.56 -18.92
CA LEU A 424 -5.18 2.83 -20.15
C LEU A 424 -5.41 4.32 -20.42
N PHE A 425 -5.46 5.17 -19.39
CA PHE A 425 -5.47 6.61 -19.60
C PHE A 425 -4.14 7.10 -20.19
N ALA A 426 -3.03 6.68 -19.61
CA ALA A 426 -1.68 7.10 -20.00
C ALA A 426 -1.29 6.53 -21.37
N SER A 427 -1.65 5.28 -21.68
CA SER A 427 -1.40 4.62 -22.96
C SER A 427 -2.42 4.97 -24.07
N ASN A 428 -3.32 5.93 -23.83
CA ASN A 428 -4.37 6.33 -24.78
C ASN A 428 -5.29 5.16 -25.21
N GLY A 429 -5.58 4.26 -24.28
CA GLY A 429 -6.52 3.14 -24.44
C GLY A 429 -5.90 1.89 -25.09
N ASP A 430 -4.58 1.74 -25.08
CA ASP A 430 -3.91 0.56 -25.66
C ASP A 430 -4.02 -0.66 -24.75
N THR A 431 -4.99 -1.52 -25.03
CA THR A 431 -5.21 -2.77 -24.30
C THR A 431 -4.13 -3.84 -24.59
N ASP A 432 -3.50 -3.82 -25.75
CA ASP A 432 -2.41 -4.75 -26.06
C ASP A 432 -1.17 -4.41 -25.23
N ALA A 433 -0.86 -3.13 -25.07
CA ALA A 433 0.20 -2.68 -24.16
C ALA A 433 -0.11 -3.04 -22.70
N LEU A 434 -1.37 -2.88 -22.24
CA LEU A 434 -1.81 -3.30 -20.91
C LEU A 434 -1.62 -4.80 -20.70
N HIS A 435 -2.03 -5.64 -21.64
CA HIS A 435 -1.87 -7.09 -21.57
C HIS A 435 -0.40 -7.52 -21.54
N ASN A 436 0.48 -6.84 -22.28
CA ASN A 436 1.92 -7.05 -22.20
C ASN A 436 2.48 -6.67 -20.83
N ALA A 437 2.07 -5.51 -20.28
CA ALA A 437 2.47 -5.06 -18.96
C ALA A 437 2.01 -6.03 -17.86
N LEU A 438 0.75 -6.49 -17.91
CA LEU A 438 0.20 -7.51 -17.01
C LEU A 438 0.95 -8.85 -17.12
N THR A 439 1.39 -9.21 -18.33
CA THR A 439 2.19 -10.42 -18.53
C THR A 439 3.55 -10.30 -17.85
N LEU A 440 4.22 -9.14 -17.93
CA LEU A 440 5.45 -8.90 -17.16
C LEU A 440 5.17 -8.97 -15.66
N LEU A 441 4.19 -8.21 -15.15
CA LEU A 441 3.82 -8.12 -13.75
C LEU A 441 3.61 -9.50 -13.10
N LEU A 442 2.88 -10.38 -13.77
CA LEU A 442 2.51 -11.70 -13.24
C LEU A 442 3.55 -12.81 -13.51
N THR A 443 4.62 -12.51 -14.26
CA THR A 443 5.68 -13.48 -14.57
C THR A 443 7.06 -13.11 -13.99
N GLU A 444 7.29 -11.85 -13.65
CA GLU A 444 8.53 -11.42 -13.00
C GLU A 444 8.64 -11.90 -11.55
N ASP A 445 9.80 -11.67 -10.90
CA ASP A 445 9.97 -11.96 -9.47
C ASP A 445 9.45 -10.81 -8.60
N GLY A 446 9.04 -11.16 -7.38
CA GLY A 446 8.39 -10.26 -6.45
C GLY A 446 6.94 -10.65 -6.21
N ILE A 447 6.19 -9.73 -5.65
CA ILE A 447 4.77 -9.87 -5.28
C ILE A 447 3.98 -8.95 -6.20
N PRO A 448 3.20 -9.47 -7.17
CA PRO A 448 2.40 -8.63 -8.05
C PRO A 448 1.22 -8.02 -7.30
N ASP A 449 0.94 -6.76 -7.60
CA ASP A 449 -0.23 -6.01 -7.13
C ASP A 449 -1.05 -5.50 -8.32
N ILE A 450 -2.35 -5.74 -8.28
CA ILE A 450 -3.33 -5.33 -9.29
C ILE A 450 -4.27 -4.32 -8.65
N TYR A 451 -4.32 -3.12 -9.18
CA TYR A 451 -5.26 -2.10 -8.73
C TYR A 451 -6.67 -2.40 -9.24
N TYR A 452 -7.68 -2.30 -8.35
CA TYR A 452 -9.07 -2.60 -8.70
C TYR A 452 -9.55 -1.83 -9.94
N GLY A 453 -10.32 -2.49 -10.78
CA GLY A 453 -10.84 -1.92 -12.01
C GLY A 453 -9.90 -2.04 -13.22
N THR A 454 -8.63 -2.39 -13.04
CA THR A 454 -7.71 -2.71 -14.16
C THR A 454 -8.25 -3.88 -14.98
N GLU A 455 -8.83 -4.88 -14.31
CA GLU A 455 -9.49 -6.02 -14.94
C GLU A 455 -10.79 -5.67 -15.67
N GLN A 456 -11.30 -4.44 -15.49
CA GLN A 456 -12.50 -3.90 -16.13
C GLN A 456 -12.17 -2.78 -17.14
N ASP A 457 -10.91 -2.65 -17.53
CA ASP A 457 -10.41 -1.64 -18.46
C ASP A 457 -10.69 -0.20 -18.02
N PHE A 458 -10.63 0.08 -16.71
CA PHE A 458 -10.76 1.43 -16.21
C PHE A 458 -9.65 2.33 -16.75
N SER A 459 -10.01 3.58 -17.07
CA SER A 459 -9.13 4.51 -17.79
C SER A 459 -9.19 5.93 -17.26
N GLY A 460 -9.46 6.08 -15.97
CA GLY A 460 -9.51 7.39 -15.31
C GLY A 460 -8.14 8.06 -15.21
N GLY A 461 -8.14 9.40 -15.30
CA GLY A 461 -6.94 10.22 -15.20
C GLY A 461 -6.47 10.40 -13.75
N ASN A 462 -5.94 11.59 -13.43
CA ASN A 462 -5.49 11.89 -12.06
C ASN A 462 -6.62 11.81 -11.04
N ASP A 463 -6.24 11.65 -9.75
CA ASP A 463 -7.14 11.71 -8.60
C ASP A 463 -8.11 12.91 -8.70
N PRO A 464 -9.42 12.71 -8.48
CA PRO A 464 -10.11 11.45 -8.14
C PRO A 464 -10.56 10.64 -9.39
N GLY A 465 -10.13 11.02 -10.60
CA GLY A 465 -10.55 10.38 -11.85
C GLY A 465 -10.17 8.90 -11.95
N ASN A 466 -9.01 8.50 -11.39
CA ASN A 466 -8.50 7.13 -11.34
C ASN A 466 -9.15 6.27 -10.23
N ARG A 467 -10.15 6.81 -9.51
CA ARG A 467 -10.85 6.13 -8.40
C ARG A 467 -12.30 5.87 -8.77
N GLU A 468 -12.48 5.26 -9.95
CA GLU A 468 -13.79 4.93 -10.51
C GLU A 468 -14.54 3.93 -9.62
N ILE A 469 -15.86 3.82 -9.81
CA ILE A 469 -16.77 2.98 -9.03
C ILE A 469 -16.87 1.61 -9.68
N LEU A 470 -16.33 0.57 -9.03
CA LEU A 470 -16.21 -0.76 -9.64
C LEU A 470 -17.56 -1.44 -9.89
N TRP A 471 -18.51 -1.36 -8.96
CA TRP A 471 -19.81 -2.06 -9.14
C TRP A 471 -20.63 -1.56 -10.32
N LEU A 472 -20.31 -0.39 -10.89
CA LEU A 472 -20.92 0.09 -12.12
C LEU A 472 -20.50 -0.73 -13.35
N SER A 473 -19.41 -1.51 -13.28
CA SER A 473 -19.01 -2.48 -14.30
C SER A 473 -19.85 -3.76 -14.27
N ASN A 474 -20.71 -3.93 -13.25
CA ASN A 474 -21.41 -5.17 -12.93
C ASN A 474 -20.48 -6.39 -12.75
N PHE A 475 -19.24 -6.17 -12.33
CA PHE A 475 -18.23 -7.21 -12.08
C PHE A 475 -18.12 -8.19 -13.25
N ASN A 476 -17.91 -7.65 -14.47
CA ASN A 476 -17.90 -8.44 -15.70
C ASN A 476 -16.69 -9.38 -15.77
N ALA A 477 -16.85 -10.61 -15.32
CA ALA A 477 -15.80 -11.63 -15.38
C ALA A 477 -15.58 -12.21 -16.79
N GLN A 478 -16.28 -11.75 -17.82
CA GLN A 478 -16.11 -12.20 -19.22
C GLN A 478 -15.34 -11.18 -20.07
N GLY A 479 -14.90 -10.07 -19.50
CA GLY A 479 -14.06 -9.10 -20.19
C GLY A 479 -12.70 -9.69 -20.57
N ASP A 480 -12.12 -9.23 -21.67
CA ASP A 480 -10.86 -9.78 -22.20
C ASP A 480 -9.71 -9.60 -21.21
N THR A 481 -9.61 -8.43 -20.56
CA THR A 481 -8.56 -8.16 -19.56
C THR A 481 -8.76 -8.98 -18.30
N PHE A 482 -10.02 -9.16 -17.83
CA PHE A 482 -10.30 -10.07 -16.72
C PHE A 482 -9.83 -11.48 -17.03
N GLN A 483 -10.17 -12.02 -18.20
CA GLN A 483 -9.79 -13.37 -18.62
C GLN A 483 -8.27 -13.52 -18.80
N HIS A 484 -7.61 -12.48 -19.30
CA HIS A 484 -6.16 -12.45 -19.43
C HIS A 484 -5.47 -12.54 -18.06
N ILE A 485 -5.91 -11.73 -17.07
CA ILE A 485 -5.39 -11.78 -15.70
C ILE A 485 -5.68 -13.15 -15.06
N ALA A 486 -6.90 -13.67 -15.18
CA ALA A 486 -7.27 -14.98 -14.62
C ALA A 486 -6.42 -16.11 -15.21
N LYS A 487 -6.09 -16.05 -16.50
CA LYS A 487 -5.19 -17.00 -17.15
C LYS A 487 -3.76 -16.90 -16.61
N LEU A 488 -3.22 -15.68 -16.51
CA LEU A 488 -1.86 -15.42 -16.01
C LEU A 488 -1.70 -15.82 -14.54
N THR A 489 -2.67 -15.50 -13.69
CA THR A 489 -2.66 -15.91 -12.27
C THR A 489 -2.71 -17.43 -12.14
N GLY A 490 -3.50 -18.11 -13.00
CA GLY A 490 -3.51 -19.56 -13.10
C GLY A 490 -2.17 -20.15 -13.51
N ILE A 491 -1.49 -19.57 -14.52
CA ILE A 491 -0.15 -19.96 -14.98
C ILE A 491 0.88 -19.74 -13.84
N ARG A 492 0.87 -18.56 -13.18
CA ARG A 492 1.75 -18.27 -12.05
C ARG A 492 1.54 -19.28 -10.91
N LYS A 493 0.28 -19.56 -10.55
CA LYS A 493 -0.06 -20.54 -9.51
C LYS A 493 0.47 -21.93 -9.82
N ALA A 494 0.41 -22.35 -11.07
CA ALA A 494 0.90 -23.66 -11.50
C ALA A 494 2.44 -23.74 -11.58
N SER A 495 3.14 -22.61 -11.76
CA SER A 495 4.59 -22.57 -11.98
C SER A 495 5.34 -22.09 -10.73
N ILE A 496 6.05 -22.98 -10.05
CA ILE A 496 6.93 -22.61 -8.94
C ILE A 496 8.08 -21.69 -9.41
N ALA A 497 8.53 -21.85 -10.66
CA ALA A 497 9.57 -21.00 -11.21
C ALA A 497 9.12 -19.53 -11.33
N LEU A 498 7.89 -19.28 -11.79
CA LEU A 498 7.35 -17.92 -11.87
C LEU A 498 7.17 -17.28 -10.50
N ARG A 499 6.79 -18.07 -9.49
CA ARG A 499 6.59 -17.57 -8.13
C ARG A 499 7.90 -17.32 -7.38
N ARG A 500 8.84 -18.30 -7.40
CA ARG A 500 9.98 -18.34 -6.49
C ARG A 500 11.33 -18.54 -7.18
N GLY A 501 11.35 -18.75 -8.51
CA GLY A 501 12.57 -19.01 -9.26
C GLY A 501 13.46 -17.78 -9.41
N ASP A 502 14.72 -18.03 -9.75
CA ASP A 502 15.65 -16.96 -10.12
C ASP A 502 15.36 -16.46 -11.54
N THR A 503 15.60 -15.18 -11.75
CA THR A 503 15.44 -14.50 -13.04
C THR A 503 16.77 -14.40 -13.77
N THR A 504 16.77 -14.70 -15.08
CA THR A 504 17.92 -14.48 -15.96
C THR A 504 17.42 -13.84 -17.25
N VAL A 505 17.82 -12.61 -17.52
CA VAL A 505 17.53 -11.95 -18.79
C VAL A 505 18.27 -12.66 -19.92
N ARG A 506 17.57 -12.92 -21.02
CA ARG A 506 18.08 -13.59 -22.22
C ARG A 506 18.15 -12.69 -23.43
N TRP A 507 17.29 -11.70 -23.48
CA TRP A 507 17.30 -10.66 -24.49
C TRP A 507 16.72 -9.37 -23.92
N SER A 508 17.43 -8.29 -24.10
CA SER A 508 16.97 -6.91 -23.91
C SER A 508 17.57 -6.06 -25.02
N THR A 509 16.96 -4.94 -25.35
CA THR A 509 17.41 -4.11 -26.47
C THR A 509 17.11 -2.63 -26.21
N PRO A 510 18.01 -1.71 -26.62
CA PRO A 510 17.70 -0.29 -26.66
C PRO A 510 16.85 0.11 -27.88
N HIS A 511 16.58 -0.82 -28.78
CA HIS A 511 15.90 -0.56 -30.04
C HIS A 511 14.38 -0.48 -29.83
N VAL A 512 13.77 0.59 -30.35
CA VAL A 512 12.32 0.86 -30.28
C VAL A 512 11.70 1.17 -31.64
N GLY A 513 12.50 1.11 -32.73
CA GLY A 513 12.08 1.48 -34.09
C GLY A 513 11.84 0.27 -35.01
N THR A 514 12.58 0.24 -36.11
CA THR A 514 12.43 -0.76 -37.18
C THR A 514 13.51 -1.84 -37.18
N GLU A 515 14.35 -1.86 -36.17
CA GLU A 515 15.38 -2.86 -35.98
C GLU A 515 14.75 -4.23 -35.72
N ILE A 516 15.46 -5.29 -36.10
CA ILE A 516 14.93 -6.66 -36.10
C ILE A 516 14.43 -7.08 -34.73
N ASP A 517 15.09 -6.64 -33.67
CA ASP A 517 14.81 -7.00 -32.28
C ASP A 517 14.11 -5.87 -31.45
N ALA A 518 13.69 -4.79 -32.14
CA ALA A 518 13.07 -3.66 -31.46
C ALA A 518 11.89 -4.08 -30.57
N GLY A 519 11.93 -3.67 -29.31
CA GLY A 519 10.88 -3.94 -28.31
C GLY A 519 10.87 -5.37 -27.74
N ILE A 520 11.78 -6.26 -28.15
CA ILE A 520 11.85 -7.60 -27.55
C ILE A 520 12.45 -7.54 -26.14
N PHE A 521 11.75 -8.19 -25.19
CA PHE A 521 12.29 -8.55 -23.88
C PHE A 521 12.08 -10.04 -23.64
N ALA A 522 13.12 -10.75 -23.22
CA ALA A 522 13.01 -12.16 -22.89
C ALA A 522 13.82 -12.53 -21.65
N PHE A 523 13.24 -13.32 -20.77
CA PHE A 523 13.89 -13.80 -19.57
C PHE A 523 13.45 -15.21 -19.19
N GLU A 524 14.32 -15.92 -18.49
CA GLU A 524 14.03 -17.21 -17.89
C GLU A 524 13.76 -17.07 -16.41
N ARG A 525 12.82 -17.87 -15.93
CA ARG A 525 12.59 -18.13 -14.51
C ARG A 525 12.96 -19.59 -14.24
N THR A 526 13.90 -19.81 -13.31
CA THR A 526 14.45 -21.14 -13.06
C THR A 526 14.52 -21.47 -11.58
N GLY A 527 14.29 -22.74 -11.21
CA GLY A 527 14.39 -23.20 -9.83
C GLY A 527 13.06 -23.05 -9.06
N GLY A 528 13.16 -22.50 -7.85
CA GLY A 528 12.10 -22.53 -6.84
C GLY A 528 12.37 -23.62 -5.81
N ASP A 529 11.62 -23.63 -4.70
CA ASP A 529 11.84 -24.51 -3.54
C ASP A 529 11.24 -25.93 -3.72
N ALA A 530 10.79 -26.27 -4.91
CA ALA A 530 10.17 -27.57 -5.20
C ALA A 530 11.23 -28.67 -5.34
N PRO A 531 10.90 -29.96 -5.08
CA PRO A 531 11.81 -31.09 -5.28
C PRO A 531 12.29 -31.22 -6.74
N ALA A 532 11.53 -30.68 -7.69
CA ALA A 532 11.91 -30.57 -9.10
C ALA A 532 11.99 -29.08 -9.47
N PRO A 533 13.14 -28.62 -9.99
CA PRO A 533 13.27 -27.22 -10.39
C PRO A 533 12.29 -26.92 -11.53
N GLY A 534 11.53 -25.83 -11.35
CA GLY A 534 10.67 -25.31 -12.40
C GLY A 534 11.48 -24.56 -13.46
N TYR A 535 10.89 -24.40 -14.65
CA TYR A 535 11.41 -23.59 -15.74
C TYR A 535 10.27 -22.88 -16.45
N ALA A 536 10.46 -21.61 -16.74
CA ALA A 536 9.62 -20.85 -17.65
C ALA A 536 10.49 -19.89 -18.48
N LEU A 537 10.14 -19.71 -19.74
CA LEU A 537 10.67 -18.68 -20.61
C LEU A 537 9.54 -17.70 -20.90
N VAL A 538 9.79 -16.43 -20.65
CA VAL A 538 8.87 -15.33 -20.96
C VAL A 538 9.48 -14.53 -22.10
N VAL A 539 8.68 -14.24 -23.12
CA VAL A 539 9.07 -13.41 -24.27
C VAL A 539 7.98 -12.38 -24.51
N LEU A 540 8.33 -11.12 -24.52
CA LEU A 540 7.45 -9.98 -24.75
C LEU A 540 7.92 -9.20 -25.97
N ASN A 541 6.99 -8.67 -26.74
CA ASN A 541 7.26 -7.68 -27.77
C ASN A 541 6.48 -6.40 -27.45
N THR A 542 7.19 -5.36 -27.04
CA THR A 542 6.61 -4.06 -26.72
C THR A 542 6.55 -3.11 -27.93
N ASN A 543 6.97 -3.56 -29.12
CA ASN A 543 6.93 -2.74 -30.34
C ASN A 543 5.51 -2.75 -30.93
N PRO A 544 4.81 -1.59 -30.96
CA PRO A 544 3.42 -1.54 -31.42
C PRO A 544 3.30 -1.55 -32.96
N HIS A 545 4.42 -1.51 -33.70
CA HIS A 545 4.41 -1.28 -35.14
C HIS A 545 4.84 -2.46 -35.98
N GLN A 546 5.55 -3.43 -35.41
CA GLN A 546 6.04 -4.59 -36.15
C GLN A 546 6.26 -5.84 -35.30
N ALA A 547 6.23 -6.98 -35.94
CA ALA A 547 6.75 -8.20 -35.36
C ALA A 547 8.28 -8.11 -35.27
N SER A 548 8.83 -8.43 -34.11
CA SER A 548 10.26 -8.41 -33.84
C SER A 548 10.79 -9.82 -33.60
N SER A 549 12.10 -9.97 -33.59
CA SER A 549 12.76 -11.28 -33.50
C SER A 549 13.82 -11.27 -32.41
N THR A 550 14.00 -12.38 -31.71
CA THR A 550 15.04 -12.57 -30.69
C THR A 550 16.43 -12.77 -31.32
N THR A 551 16.83 -11.83 -32.18
CA THR A 551 18.14 -11.78 -32.84
C THR A 551 18.45 -10.33 -33.23
N ASP A 552 19.73 -9.97 -33.20
CA ASP A 552 20.25 -8.71 -33.74
C ASP A 552 20.59 -8.81 -35.26
N GLY A 553 20.23 -9.94 -35.91
CA GLY A 553 20.59 -10.27 -37.28
C GLY A 553 21.90 -11.04 -37.39
N THR A 554 22.68 -11.14 -36.34
CA THR A 554 23.95 -11.87 -36.27
C THR A 554 23.92 -12.97 -35.20
N ASN A 555 23.42 -12.64 -34.01
CA ASN A 555 23.39 -13.53 -32.88
C ASN A 555 21.95 -13.82 -32.46
N PRO A 556 21.51 -15.08 -32.51
CA PRO A 556 20.20 -15.45 -31.98
C PRO A 556 20.24 -15.53 -30.45
N MET A 557 19.11 -15.28 -29.78
CA MET A 557 18.93 -15.54 -28.35
C MET A 557 19.27 -16.99 -28.01
N LYS A 558 19.90 -17.18 -26.85
CA LYS A 558 20.20 -18.49 -26.29
C LYS A 558 19.48 -18.69 -24.98
N VAL A 559 18.82 -19.83 -24.84
CA VAL A 559 18.10 -20.24 -23.62
C VAL A 559 18.79 -21.42 -22.95
N SER A 560 18.61 -21.52 -21.62
CA SER A 560 19.22 -22.58 -20.79
C SER A 560 18.14 -23.54 -20.30
N VAL A 561 17.48 -24.23 -21.21
CA VAL A 561 16.44 -25.21 -20.86
C VAL A 561 16.98 -26.37 -20.05
N PRO A 562 16.19 -27.01 -19.17
CA PRO A 562 16.58 -28.20 -18.43
C PRO A 562 17.10 -29.33 -19.35
N PRO A 563 18.08 -30.13 -18.90
CA PRO A 563 18.61 -31.23 -19.72
C PRO A 563 17.51 -32.20 -20.16
N GLY A 564 17.50 -32.52 -21.47
CA GLY A 564 16.51 -33.40 -22.07
C GLY A 564 15.24 -32.72 -22.59
N THR A 565 15.11 -31.40 -22.39
CA THR A 565 14.02 -30.63 -22.98
C THR A 565 14.20 -30.53 -24.48
N THR A 566 13.19 -30.96 -25.26
CA THR A 566 13.18 -30.92 -26.71
C THR A 566 12.14 -29.94 -27.26
N THR A 567 11.17 -29.55 -26.45
CA THR A 567 10.08 -28.63 -26.83
C THR A 567 9.75 -27.72 -25.68
N LEU A 568 9.36 -26.49 -25.97
CA LEU A 568 8.65 -25.58 -25.12
C LEU A 568 7.23 -25.43 -25.63
N THR A 569 6.27 -25.34 -24.73
CA THR A 569 4.85 -25.14 -25.08
C THR A 569 4.48 -23.72 -24.69
N ASP A 570 3.87 -22.98 -25.60
CA ASP A 570 3.21 -21.73 -25.26
C ASP A 570 1.99 -22.04 -24.41
N VAL A 571 1.88 -21.38 -23.26
CA VAL A 571 0.78 -21.61 -22.31
C VAL A 571 -0.14 -20.39 -22.21
N LEU A 572 0.25 -19.29 -22.87
CA LEU A 572 -0.56 -18.08 -22.90
C LEU A 572 -1.50 -18.06 -24.12
N ASP A 573 -1.13 -18.64 -25.26
CA ASP A 573 -1.98 -18.81 -26.45
C ASP A 573 -3.01 -19.97 -26.34
#